data_8f54b7477127caabcf90c3e0efbc5a1b
#
_entry.id   8f54b7477127caabcf90c3e0efbc5a1b
#
_cell.length_a   1.000
_cell.length_b   1.000
_cell.length_c   1.000
_cell.angle_alpha   90.00
_cell.angle_beta   90.00
_cell.angle_gamma   90.00
#
_symmetry.space_group_name_H-M   'P 1'
#
loop_
_entity.id
_entity.type
_entity.pdbx_description
1 polymer ?
#
loop_
_entity_poly.entity_id
_entity_poly.type
_entity_poly.pdbx_seq_one_letter_code
_entity_poly.pdbx_strand_id
1 'polypeptide(L)'
;SELASLLAGRVEQLQPDVLTTLKYLSLCEPLDIDVLADLTSEEAVEKAEIDGLVRITRDGRSLNVSFHHPLFGEVIRHGLGLASSRRLRGALVRALDSRPKDTPAARIRLADLALESDVGAIDPSLLGAAARDALNLAQVPMGERFARAAIADGGGADEAELLARALMW
;
A
#
# COMPACT_ATOMS: atom_id res chain seq x y z
N SER A 1 -4.40 -24.38 6.11
CA SER A 1 -5.80 -24.84 6.16
C SER A 1 -6.26 -25.32 4.80
N GLU A 2 -7.32 -26.11 4.77
CA GLU A 2 -7.91 -26.58 3.51
C GLU A 2 -8.39 -25.41 2.64
N LEU A 3 -8.99 -24.40 3.25
CA LEU A 3 -9.46 -23.22 2.52
C LEU A 3 -8.29 -22.45 1.89
N ALA A 4 -7.21 -22.26 2.63
CA ALA A 4 -6.02 -21.60 2.09
C ALA A 4 -5.41 -22.41 0.92
N SER A 5 -5.40 -23.73 1.00
CA SER A 5 -4.93 -24.61 -0.08
C SER A 5 -5.82 -24.51 -1.32
N LEU A 6 -7.15 -24.47 -1.15
CA LEU A 6 -8.09 -24.29 -2.25
C LEU A 6 -7.90 -22.94 -2.94
N LEU A 7 -7.71 -21.89 -2.14
CA LEU A 7 -7.48 -20.54 -2.67
C LEU A 7 -6.12 -20.44 -3.39
N ALA A 8 -5.08 -21.08 -2.86
CA ALA A 8 -3.79 -21.15 -3.53
C ALA A 8 -3.88 -21.85 -4.89
N GLY A 9 -4.64 -22.96 -4.97
CA GLY A 9 -4.91 -23.65 -6.23
C GLY A 9 -5.65 -22.76 -7.22
N ARG A 10 -6.59 -21.95 -6.76
CA ARG A 10 -7.30 -20.98 -7.61
C ARG A 10 -6.37 -19.90 -8.14
N VAL A 11 -5.43 -19.41 -7.33
CA VAL A 11 -4.43 -18.42 -7.74
C VAL A 11 -3.59 -18.93 -8.91
N GLU A 12 -3.19 -20.20 -8.90
CA GLU A 12 -2.41 -20.82 -9.96
C GLU A 12 -3.13 -20.87 -11.32
N GLN A 13 -4.46 -20.81 -11.31
CA GLN A 13 -5.28 -20.85 -12.52
C GLN A 13 -5.58 -19.46 -13.11
N LEU A 14 -5.18 -18.39 -12.43
CA LEU A 14 -5.43 -17.03 -12.89
C LEU A 14 -4.54 -16.66 -14.08
N GLN A 15 -5.09 -15.85 -14.98
CA GLN A 15 -4.28 -15.25 -16.04
C GLN A 15 -3.23 -14.31 -15.43
N PRO A 16 -2.04 -14.18 -16.05
CA PRO A 16 -0.93 -13.41 -15.47
C PRO A 16 -1.28 -11.95 -15.17
N ASP A 17 -2.04 -11.29 -16.00
CA ASP A 17 -2.44 -9.88 -15.82
C ASP A 17 -3.43 -9.71 -14.66
N VAL A 18 -4.37 -10.62 -14.52
CA VAL A 18 -5.30 -10.66 -13.37
C VAL A 18 -4.53 -10.93 -12.08
N LEU A 19 -3.61 -11.88 -12.09
CA LEU A 19 -2.78 -12.16 -10.92
C LEU A 19 -1.93 -10.95 -10.52
N THR A 20 -1.32 -10.25 -11.47
CA THR A 20 -0.56 -9.02 -11.20
C THR A 20 -1.44 -7.95 -10.56
N THR A 21 -2.67 -7.76 -11.06
CA THR A 21 -3.65 -6.85 -10.47
C THR A 21 -3.90 -7.19 -9.00
N LEU A 22 -4.12 -8.45 -8.69
CA LEU A 22 -4.37 -8.90 -7.33
C LEU A 22 -3.13 -8.80 -6.43
N LYS A 23 -1.93 -8.96 -6.98
CA LYS A 23 -0.67 -8.74 -6.24
C LYS A 23 -0.55 -7.29 -5.78
N TYR A 24 -0.79 -6.32 -6.65
CA TYR A 24 -0.82 -4.92 -6.26
C TYR A 24 -1.85 -4.66 -5.16
N LEU A 25 -3.07 -5.16 -5.35
CA LEU A 25 -4.13 -4.98 -4.37
C LEU A 25 -3.79 -5.60 -3.01
N SER A 26 -3.11 -6.73 -2.99
CA SER A 26 -2.70 -7.40 -1.74
C SER A 26 -1.71 -6.56 -0.92
N LEU A 27 -0.97 -5.67 -1.56
CA LEU A 27 0.01 -4.79 -0.89
C LEU A 27 -0.59 -3.45 -0.49
N CYS A 28 -1.72 -3.06 -1.06
CA CYS A 28 -2.31 -1.73 -0.85
C CYS A 28 -3.83 -1.79 -1.08
N GLU A 29 -4.57 -2.20 -0.05
CA GLU A 29 -6.02 -2.34 -0.12
C GLU A 29 -6.70 -1.37 0.87
N PRO A 30 -7.78 -0.69 0.52
CA PRO A 30 -8.37 -0.59 -0.83
C PRO A 30 -7.52 0.29 -1.75
N LEU A 31 -7.70 0.13 -3.04
CA LEU A 31 -6.96 0.89 -4.04
C LEU A 31 -7.93 1.53 -5.03
N ASP A 32 -7.70 2.79 -5.37
CA ASP A 32 -8.47 3.50 -6.39
C ASP A 32 -8.41 2.74 -7.72
N ILE A 33 -9.55 2.60 -8.38
CA ILE A 33 -9.66 1.81 -9.61
C ILE A 33 -8.77 2.36 -10.73
N ASP A 34 -8.63 3.68 -10.83
CA ASP A 34 -7.82 4.29 -11.88
C ASP A 34 -6.33 4.02 -11.64
N VAL A 35 -5.89 4.06 -10.39
CA VAL A 35 -4.51 3.69 -10.02
C VAL A 35 -4.23 2.24 -10.39
N LEU A 36 -5.13 1.34 -10.03
CA LEU A 36 -4.97 -0.08 -10.30
C LEU A 36 -4.97 -0.39 -11.80
N ALA A 37 -5.87 0.25 -12.56
CA ALA A 37 -5.93 0.11 -14.00
C ALA A 37 -4.66 0.67 -14.70
N ASP A 38 -4.11 1.78 -14.21
CA ASP A 38 -2.87 2.35 -14.73
C ASP A 38 -1.66 1.43 -14.48
N LEU A 39 -1.65 0.73 -13.36
CA LEU A 39 -0.59 -0.22 -13.01
C LEU A 39 -0.67 -1.53 -13.82
N THR A 40 -1.85 -1.90 -14.25
CA THR A 40 -2.11 -3.14 -14.99
C THR A 40 -2.91 -2.84 -16.27
N SER A 41 -4.19 -3.08 -16.27
CA SER A 41 -5.09 -2.70 -17.36
C SER A 41 -6.54 -2.64 -16.88
N GLU A 42 -7.38 -1.90 -17.59
CA GLU A 42 -8.83 -1.85 -17.32
C GLU A 42 -9.44 -3.24 -17.45
N GLU A 43 -9.04 -3.99 -18.47
CA GLU A 43 -9.53 -5.34 -18.73
C GLU A 43 -9.23 -6.31 -17.61
N ALA A 44 -8.03 -6.22 -17.02
CA ALA A 44 -7.63 -7.07 -15.90
C ALA A 44 -8.48 -6.78 -14.65
N VAL A 45 -8.75 -5.50 -14.37
CA VAL A 45 -9.62 -5.09 -13.25
C VAL A 45 -11.05 -5.58 -13.47
N GLU A 46 -11.60 -5.37 -14.67
CA GLU A 46 -12.95 -5.84 -15.03
C GLU A 46 -13.07 -7.37 -14.91
N LYS A 47 -12.06 -8.09 -15.37
CA LYS A 47 -12.03 -9.55 -15.28
C LYS A 47 -12.00 -10.02 -13.81
N ALA A 48 -11.22 -9.37 -12.98
CA ALA A 48 -11.16 -9.67 -11.55
C ALA A 48 -12.53 -9.46 -10.87
N GLU A 49 -13.25 -8.41 -11.25
CA GLU A 49 -14.60 -8.13 -10.73
C GLU A 49 -15.61 -9.19 -11.22
N ILE A 50 -15.65 -9.45 -12.52
CA ILE A 50 -16.58 -10.43 -13.12
C ILE A 50 -16.38 -11.82 -12.51
N ASP A 51 -15.13 -12.21 -12.27
CA ASP A 51 -14.80 -13.50 -11.66
C ASP A 51 -15.04 -13.55 -10.15
N GLY A 52 -15.54 -12.46 -9.56
CA GLY A 52 -15.86 -12.40 -8.13
C GLY A 52 -14.63 -12.37 -7.21
N LEU A 53 -13.46 -11.99 -7.73
CA LEU A 53 -12.21 -11.91 -6.96
C LEU A 53 -12.11 -10.61 -6.17
N VAL A 54 -12.63 -9.53 -6.74
CA VAL A 54 -12.66 -8.21 -6.13
C VAL A 54 -14.07 -7.64 -6.17
N ARG A 55 -14.30 -6.66 -5.30
CA ARG A 55 -15.51 -5.84 -5.32
C ARG A 55 -15.12 -4.37 -5.43
N ILE A 56 -15.99 -3.59 -6.04
CA ILE A 56 -15.79 -2.16 -6.23
C ILE A 56 -16.84 -1.42 -5.43
N THR A 57 -16.38 -0.47 -4.60
CA THR A 57 -17.25 0.37 -3.77
C THR A 57 -17.06 1.83 -4.15
N ARG A 58 -18.14 2.60 -4.05
CA ARG A 58 -18.10 4.03 -4.34
C ARG A 58 -17.84 4.82 -3.06
N ASP A 59 -16.88 5.74 -3.14
CA ASP A 59 -16.58 6.72 -2.10
C ASP A 59 -16.53 8.11 -2.76
N GLY A 60 -17.61 8.86 -2.63
CA GLY A 60 -17.75 10.12 -3.36
C GLY A 60 -17.69 9.91 -4.88
N ARG A 61 -16.70 10.53 -5.51
CA ARG A 61 -16.42 10.36 -6.95
C ARG A 61 -15.46 9.22 -7.26
N SER A 62 -14.83 8.69 -6.23
CA SER A 62 -13.84 7.64 -6.37
C SER A 62 -14.49 6.26 -6.31
N LEU A 63 -13.91 5.33 -7.05
CA LEU A 63 -14.24 3.92 -6.97
C LEU A 63 -13.05 3.19 -6.39
N ASN A 64 -13.27 2.45 -5.30
CA ASN A 64 -12.23 1.70 -4.61
C ASN A 64 -12.40 0.20 -4.83
N VAL A 65 -11.29 -0.46 -5.10
CA VAL A 65 -11.21 -1.90 -5.30
C VAL A 65 -10.72 -2.56 -4.02
N SER A 66 -11.40 -3.60 -3.61
CA SER A 66 -11.04 -4.43 -2.46
C SER A 66 -11.21 -5.91 -2.82
N PHE A 67 -10.54 -6.79 -2.11
CA PHE A 67 -10.79 -8.22 -2.26
C PHE A 67 -12.23 -8.54 -1.83
N HIS A 68 -12.87 -9.42 -2.59
CA HIS A 68 -14.18 -9.93 -2.21
C HIS A 68 -14.08 -10.78 -0.91
N HIS A 69 -13.03 -11.57 -0.80
CA HIS A 69 -12.68 -12.33 0.40
C HIS A 69 -11.30 -11.92 0.91
N PRO A 70 -11.19 -11.37 2.13
CA PRO A 70 -9.90 -10.93 2.70
C PRO A 70 -8.83 -12.03 2.73
N LEU A 71 -9.25 -13.27 3.00
CA LEU A 71 -8.32 -14.41 3.04
C LEU A 71 -7.62 -14.64 1.69
N PHE A 72 -8.29 -14.34 0.58
CA PHE A 72 -7.69 -14.47 -0.75
C PHE A 72 -6.51 -13.51 -0.93
N GLY A 73 -6.68 -12.26 -0.47
CA GLY A 73 -5.60 -11.27 -0.45
C GLY A 73 -4.41 -11.71 0.42
N GLU A 74 -4.69 -12.32 1.56
CA GLU A 74 -3.63 -12.85 2.43
C GLU A 74 -2.85 -13.98 1.78
N VAL A 75 -3.53 -14.90 1.10
CA VAL A 75 -2.89 -16.00 0.36
C VAL A 75 -1.96 -15.44 -0.72
N ILE A 76 -2.42 -14.45 -1.49
CA ILE A 76 -1.61 -13.83 -2.54
C ILE A 76 -0.39 -13.13 -1.93
N ARG A 77 -0.60 -12.34 -0.87
CA ARG A 77 0.49 -11.61 -0.21
C ARG A 77 1.55 -12.55 0.35
N HIS A 78 1.15 -13.64 1.00
CA HIS A 78 2.07 -14.65 1.53
C HIS A 78 2.85 -15.38 0.43
N GLY A 79 2.29 -15.46 -0.77
CA GLY A 79 2.98 -16.03 -1.93
C GLY A 79 4.00 -15.11 -2.59
N LEU A 80 4.05 -13.82 -2.21
CA LEU A 80 4.99 -12.87 -2.76
C LEU A 80 6.36 -13.00 -2.08
N GLY A 81 7.41 -13.06 -2.89
CA GLY A 81 8.77 -12.95 -2.38
C GLY A 81 9.15 -11.51 -2.03
N LEU A 82 10.19 -11.33 -1.25
CA LEU A 82 10.68 -10.00 -0.84
C LEU A 82 11.06 -9.13 -2.02
N ALA A 83 11.76 -9.69 -3.01
CA ALA A 83 12.18 -8.93 -4.19
C ALA A 83 10.98 -8.43 -5.01
N SER A 84 9.99 -9.31 -5.24
CA SER A 84 8.77 -8.94 -5.95
C SER A 84 7.95 -7.91 -5.19
N SER A 85 7.77 -8.10 -3.89
CA SER A 85 7.02 -7.16 -3.03
C SER A 85 7.65 -5.77 -3.04
N ARG A 86 8.97 -5.71 -2.91
CA ARG A 86 9.73 -4.46 -2.92
C ARG A 86 9.55 -3.70 -4.24
N ARG A 87 9.64 -4.40 -5.35
CA ARG A 87 9.46 -3.83 -6.68
C ARG A 87 8.04 -3.36 -6.92
N LEU A 88 7.05 -4.16 -6.53
CA LEU A 88 5.63 -3.82 -6.69
C LEU A 88 5.25 -2.62 -5.82
N ARG A 89 5.76 -2.55 -4.60
CA ARG A 89 5.57 -1.37 -3.73
C ARG A 89 6.18 -0.12 -4.35
N GLY A 90 7.33 -0.22 -5.00
CA GLY A 90 7.93 0.90 -5.72
C GLY A 90 7.04 1.42 -6.84
N ALA A 91 6.44 0.54 -7.61
CA ALA A 91 5.48 0.93 -8.66
C ALA A 91 4.24 1.60 -8.06
N LEU A 92 3.72 1.08 -6.94
CA LEU A 92 2.61 1.70 -6.21
C LEU A 92 2.96 3.11 -5.73
N VAL A 93 4.14 3.29 -5.15
CA VAL A 93 4.61 4.61 -4.69
C VAL A 93 4.64 5.60 -5.84
N ARG A 94 5.23 5.22 -6.97
CA ARG A 94 5.30 6.09 -8.15
C ARG A 94 3.92 6.47 -8.68
N ALA A 95 2.98 5.52 -8.69
CA ALA A 95 1.61 5.79 -9.14
C ALA A 95 0.84 6.68 -8.16
N LEU A 96 0.99 6.46 -6.85
CA LEU A 96 0.30 7.23 -5.81
C LEU A 96 0.91 8.60 -5.59
N ASP A 97 2.21 8.76 -5.82
CA ASP A 97 2.90 10.04 -5.61
C ASP A 97 2.38 11.14 -6.54
N SER A 98 1.88 10.79 -7.72
CA SER A 98 1.27 11.73 -8.65
C SER A 98 -0.15 12.15 -8.26
N ARG A 99 -0.72 11.56 -7.21
CA ARG A 99 -2.08 11.80 -6.76
C ARG A 99 -2.12 12.69 -5.52
N PRO A 100 -3.27 13.33 -5.20
CA PRO A 100 -3.41 14.15 -4.01
C PRO A 100 -3.14 13.37 -2.73
N LYS A 101 -2.41 14.02 -1.80
CA LYS A 101 -2.06 13.48 -0.50
C LYS A 101 -2.70 14.33 0.61
N ASP A 102 -4.01 14.54 0.49
CA ASP A 102 -4.75 15.52 1.30
C ASP A 102 -5.20 14.97 2.64
N THR A 103 -5.09 13.67 2.87
CA THR A 103 -5.54 13.04 4.10
C THR A 103 -4.38 12.39 4.86
N PRO A 104 -4.47 12.31 6.19
CA PRO A 104 -3.50 11.56 6.99
C PRO A 104 -3.34 10.12 6.52
N ALA A 105 -4.45 9.45 6.20
CA ALA A 105 -4.42 8.07 5.73
C ALA A 105 -3.62 7.91 4.42
N ALA A 106 -3.77 8.83 3.48
CA ALA A 106 -3.04 8.81 2.20
C ALA A 106 -1.54 9.01 2.42
N ARG A 107 -1.15 9.95 3.29
CA ARG A 107 0.27 10.20 3.60
C ARG A 107 0.93 9.04 4.33
N ILE A 108 0.25 8.48 5.33
CA ILE A 108 0.75 7.32 6.08
C ILE A 108 0.92 6.13 5.14
N ARG A 109 -0.06 5.86 4.29
CA ARG A 109 -0.01 4.76 3.32
C ARG A 109 1.17 4.90 2.36
N LEU A 110 1.36 6.09 1.81
CA LEU A 110 2.46 6.35 0.87
C LEU A 110 3.83 6.20 1.55
N ALA A 111 3.98 6.73 2.76
CA ALA A 111 5.22 6.60 3.53
C ALA A 111 5.52 5.13 3.88
N ASP A 112 4.52 4.38 4.30
CA ASP A 112 4.67 2.96 4.65
C ASP A 112 5.09 2.13 3.44
N LEU A 113 4.44 2.32 2.30
CA LEU A 113 4.82 1.67 1.05
C LEU A 113 6.25 2.03 0.63
N ALA A 114 6.60 3.31 0.70
CA ALA A 114 7.91 3.80 0.28
C ALA A 114 9.05 3.19 1.08
N LEU A 115 8.90 3.04 2.39
CA LEU A 115 9.93 2.47 3.25
C LEU A 115 10.22 0.99 2.94
N GLU A 116 9.26 0.25 2.41
CA GLU A 116 9.39 -1.15 2.06
C GLU A 116 9.59 -1.37 0.55
N SER A 117 9.88 -0.29 -0.19
CA SER A 117 9.98 -0.31 -1.65
C SER A 117 11.43 -0.21 -2.14
N ASP A 118 11.58 -0.31 -3.47
CA ASP A 118 12.83 -0.08 -4.18
C ASP A 118 13.08 1.40 -4.53
N VAL A 119 12.22 2.31 -4.06
CA VAL A 119 12.41 3.75 -4.25
C VAL A 119 13.66 4.20 -3.49
N GLY A 120 14.60 4.82 -4.20
CA GLY A 120 15.91 5.14 -3.64
C GLY A 120 15.86 6.27 -2.61
N ALA A 121 15.27 7.40 -2.97
CA ALA A 121 15.16 8.56 -2.08
C ALA A 121 13.70 8.84 -1.77
N ILE A 122 13.39 9.03 -0.49
CA ILE A 122 12.07 9.40 -0.01
C ILE A 122 12.15 10.82 0.50
N ASP A 123 11.19 11.67 0.11
CA ASP A 123 11.12 13.05 0.56
C ASP A 123 10.99 13.10 2.10
N PRO A 124 11.95 13.70 2.82
CA PRO A 124 11.87 13.83 4.27
C PRO A 124 10.61 14.55 4.74
N SER A 125 10.08 15.48 3.95
CA SER A 125 8.85 16.20 4.30
C SER A 125 7.62 15.29 4.29
N LEU A 126 7.56 14.32 3.39
CA LEU A 126 6.52 13.29 3.40
C LEU A 126 6.62 12.42 4.65
N LEU A 127 7.81 11.95 4.98
CA LEU A 127 8.05 11.12 6.16
C LEU A 127 7.72 11.89 7.44
N GLY A 128 8.11 13.16 7.54
CA GLY A 128 7.81 14.01 8.68
C GLY A 128 6.31 14.23 8.84
N ALA A 129 5.60 14.52 7.75
CA ALA A 129 4.14 14.68 7.77
C ALA A 129 3.44 13.39 8.16
N ALA A 130 3.86 12.26 7.61
CA ALA A 130 3.31 10.95 7.95
C ALA A 130 3.58 10.57 9.42
N ALA A 131 4.76 10.92 9.95
CA ALA A 131 5.10 10.72 11.35
C ALA A 131 4.14 11.51 12.27
N ARG A 132 3.90 12.77 11.95
CA ARG A 132 2.97 13.62 12.69
C ARG A 132 1.56 13.06 12.65
N ASP A 133 1.10 12.65 11.47
CA ASP A 133 -0.23 12.06 11.30
C ASP A 133 -0.37 10.77 12.11
N ALA A 134 0.63 9.89 12.07
CA ALA A 134 0.62 8.64 12.81
C ALA A 134 0.57 8.88 14.33
N LEU A 135 1.34 9.85 14.84
CA LEU A 135 1.31 10.21 16.27
C LEU A 135 -0.05 10.79 16.67
N ASN A 136 -0.63 11.63 15.83
CA ASN A 136 -1.97 12.19 16.08
C ASN A 136 -3.06 11.13 16.11
N LEU A 137 -2.85 10.02 15.41
CA LEU A 137 -3.75 8.86 15.42
C LEU A 137 -3.36 7.80 16.47
N ALA A 138 -2.44 8.15 17.38
CA ALA A 138 -1.93 7.25 18.41
C ALA A 138 -1.25 5.97 17.86
N GLN A 139 -0.77 6.02 16.61
CA GLN A 139 0.00 4.94 15.98
C GLN A 139 1.50 5.17 16.25
N VAL A 140 1.89 5.06 17.50
CA VAL A 140 3.22 5.45 17.99
C VAL A 140 4.36 4.69 17.31
N PRO A 141 4.34 3.35 17.18
CA PRO A 141 5.42 2.64 16.50
C PRO A 141 5.64 3.08 15.07
N MET A 142 4.57 3.37 14.35
CA MET A 142 4.62 3.86 12.97
C MET A 142 5.17 5.29 12.93
N GLY A 143 4.73 6.16 13.84
CA GLY A 143 5.25 7.52 13.97
C GLY A 143 6.75 7.56 14.25
N GLU A 144 7.22 6.70 15.14
CA GLU A 144 8.65 6.54 15.42
C GLU A 144 9.43 6.09 14.19
N ARG A 145 8.93 5.08 13.47
CA ARG A 145 9.57 4.55 12.27
C ARG A 145 9.71 5.62 11.19
N PHE A 146 8.66 6.39 10.95
CA PHE A 146 8.68 7.46 9.94
C PHE A 146 9.62 8.60 10.35
N ALA A 147 9.61 9.00 11.62
CA ALA A 147 10.50 10.06 12.12
C ALA A 147 11.97 9.66 12.02
N ARG A 148 12.31 8.42 12.37
CA ARG A 148 13.68 7.90 12.21
C ARG A 148 14.12 7.89 10.75
N ALA A 149 13.24 7.47 9.85
CA ALA A 149 13.53 7.45 8.41
C ALA A 149 13.70 8.87 7.86
N ALA A 150 12.89 9.82 8.31
CA ALA A 150 13.01 11.22 7.90
C ALA A 150 14.37 11.82 8.30
N ILE A 151 14.83 11.53 9.51
CA ILE A 151 16.14 11.99 10.00
C ILE A 151 17.27 11.37 9.17
N ALA A 152 17.19 10.07 8.89
CA ALA A 152 18.18 9.34 8.09
C ALA A 152 18.29 9.89 6.67
N ASP A 153 17.17 10.35 6.09
CA ASP A 153 17.11 10.91 4.74
C ASP A 153 17.35 12.43 4.69
N GLY A 154 17.88 13.02 5.76
CA GLY A 154 18.27 14.41 5.80
C GLY A 154 17.25 15.36 6.44
N GLY A 155 16.29 14.83 7.20
CA GLY A 155 15.35 15.65 7.97
C GLY A 155 16.04 16.48 9.05
N GLY A 156 15.39 17.57 9.42
CA GLY A 156 15.92 18.57 10.35
C GLY A 156 15.39 18.44 11.77
N ALA A 157 15.32 19.59 12.45
CA ALA A 157 14.91 19.66 13.87
C ALA A 157 13.48 19.22 14.13
N ASP A 158 12.56 19.47 13.19
CA ASP A 158 11.15 19.11 13.33
C ASP A 158 10.97 17.60 13.40
N GLU A 159 11.71 16.86 12.57
CA GLU A 159 11.67 15.38 12.56
C GLU A 159 12.30 14.80 13.82
N ALA A 160 13.35 15.43 14.33
CA ALA A 160 13.96 15.06 15.60
C ALA A 160 12.99 15.27 16.78
N GLU A 161 12.23 16.36 16.78
CA GLU A 161 11.18 16.60 17.77
C GLU A 161 10.06 15.55 17.70
N LEU A 162 9.63 15.19 16.50
CA LEU A 162 8.63 14.14 16.31
C LEU A 162 9.11 12.80 16.84
N LEU A 163 10.37 12.46 16.62
CA LEU A 163 10.97 11.25 17.18
C LEU A 163 10.98 11.28 18.70
N ALA A 164 11.40 12.41 19.29
CA ALA A 164 11.39 12.56 20.73
C ALA A 164 9.98 12.40 21.32
N ARG A 165 8.98 12.98 20.69
CA ARG A 165 7.57 12.79 21.08
C ARG A 165 7.14 11.33 21.04
N ALA A 166 7.48 10.62 19.98
CA ALA A 166 7.17 9.20 19.86
C ALA A 166 7.79 8.34 20.96
N LEU A 167 9.04 8.64 21.33
CA LEU A 167 9.78 7.90 22.34
C LEU A 167 9.29 8.18 23.77
N MET A 168 8.54 9.26 23.99
CA MET A 168 8.00 9.64 25.29
C MET A 168 6.59 9.10 25.56
N TRP A 169 6.01 8.39 24.65
CA TRP A 169 4.69 7.74 24.81
C TRP A 169 4.84 6.41 25.59
#